data_678147beeabadbcc0ff52baa16717a9a
#
_entry.id   678147beeabadbcc0ff52baa16717a9a
#
_cell.length_a   1.000
_cell.length_b   1.000
_cell.length_c   1.000
_cell.angle_alpha   90.00
_cell.angle_beta   90.00
_cell.angle_gamma   90.00
#
_symmetry.space_group_name_H-M   'P 1'
#
loop_
_entity.id
_entity.type
_entity.pdbx_description
1 polymer ?
#
loop_
_entity_poly.entity_id
_entity_poly.type
_entity_poly.pdbx_seq_one_letter_code
_entity_poly.pdbx_strand_id
1 'polypeptide(L)'
;QKELGVSTEKLLLSLGAWSNPLTLHQHRFLAAHFPKGTGFPEIALQNWGQDLPEADVTAYSVDDANTIEIDDALSVQHPESGRLRIGVHIAVPSLALARGNEIDQIARNRMATVYTPGYKIPMLPPELITHFSLDQGQTRPTLSLYVDADISTGEILSHQTRLERITVAGNLRQH
;
A
#
# COMPACT_ATOMS: atom_id res chain seq x y z
N GLN A 1 1.89 -37.25 -23.05
CA GLN A 1 0.89 -37.08 -22.00
C GLN A 1 -0.17 -38.20 -22.01
N LYS A 2 -0.82 -38.45 -23.17
CA LYS A 2 -1.81 -39.52 -23.29
C LYS A 2 -1.23 -40.92 -23.13
N GLU A 3 -0.01 -41.14 -23.58
CA GLU A 3 0.67 -42.47 -23.52
C GLU A 3 1.19 -42.79 -22.11
N LEU A 4 1.55 -41.81 -21.30
CA LEU A 4 2.14 -41.99 -19.98
C LEU A 4 1.11 -41.96 -18.84
N GLY A 5 -0.13 -41.58 -19.09
CA GLY A 5 -1.20 -41.50 -18.07
C GLY A 5 -0.94 -40.47 -16.96
N VAL A 6 0.02 -39.54 -17.12
CA VAL A 6 0.37 -38.53 -16.15
C VAL A 6 0.06 -37.13 -16.69
N SER A 7 -0.26 -36.16 -15.80
CA SER A 7 -0.45 -34.78 -16.21
C SER A 7 0.88 -34.15 -16.63
N THR A 8 0.82 -33.10 -17.45
CA THR A 8 2.00 -32.33 -17.90
C THR A 8 2.80 -31.81 -16.71
N GLU A 9 2.10 -31.32 -15.69
CA GLU A 9 2.71 -30.80 -14.47
C GLU A 9 3.51 -31.89 -13.72
N LYS A 10 2.90 -33.07 -13.54
CA LYS A 10 3.57 -34.22 -12.89
C LYS A 10 4.81 -34.65 -13.66
N LEU A 11 4.71 -34.69 -15.01
CA LEU A 11 5.83 -35.04 -15.88
C LEU A 11 6.97 -34.03 -15.74
N LEU A 12 6.67 -32.73 -15.82
CA LEU A 12 7.68 -31.66 -15.75
C LEU A 12 8.35 -31.60 -14.37
N LEU A 13 7.59 -31.84 -13.28
CA LEU A 13 8.17 -31.96 -11.94
C LEU A 13 9.09 -33.18 -11.82
N SER A 14 8.67 -34.33 -12.36
CA SER A 14 9.48 -35.58 -12.33
C SER A 14 10.77 -35.48 -13.15
N LEU A 15 10.78 -34.65 -14.20
CA LEU A 15 11.95 -34.35 -15.03
C LEU A 15 12.84 -33.24 -14.44
N GLY A 16 12.50 -32.68 -13.28
CA GLY A 16 13.27 -31.60 -12.65
C GLY A 16 13.17 -30.24 -13.36
N ALA A 17 12.18 -30.06 -14.24
CA ALA A 17 11.95 -28.77 -14.89
C ALA A 17 11.55 -27.68 -13.90
N TRP A 18 10.96 -28.05 -12.77
CA TRP A 18 10.71 -27.22 -11.60
C TRP A 18 11.11 -27.94 -10.34
N SER A 19 11.64 -27.20 -9.39
CA SER A 19 12.13 -27.74 -8.11
C SER A 19 11.00 -28.22 -7.18
N ASN A 20 9.82 -27.63 -7.30
CA ASN A 20 8.66 -27.96 -6.47
C ASN A 20 7.35 -27.46 -7.12
N PRO A 21 6.18 -27.91 -6.62
CA PRO A 21 4.87 -27.49 -7.15
C PRO A 21 4.62 -25.98 -7.04
N LEU A 22 5.10 -25.31 -5.99
CA LEU A 22 4.92 -23.87 -5.80
C LEU A 22 5.56 -23.08 -6.96
N THR A 23 6.81 -23.40 -7.30
CA THR A 23 7.52 -22.78 -8.42
C THR A 23 6.76 -22.98 -9.76
N LEU A 24 6.22 -24.19 -9.99
CA LEU A 24 5.39 -24.47 -11.15
C LEU A 24 4.16 -23.53 -11.21
N HIS A 25 3.43 -23.42 -10.10
CA HIS A 25 2.22 -22.58 -10.04
C HIS A 25 2.56 -21.12 -10.19
N GLN A 26 3.64 -20.63 -9.57
CA GLN A 26 4.13 -19.25 -9.73
C GLN A 26 4.46 -18.94 -11.19
N HIS A 27 5.24 -19.79 -11.88
CA HIS A 27 5.59 -19.57 -13.28
C HIS A 27 4.36 -19.57 -14.19
N ARG A 28 3.39 -20.44 -13.96
CA ARG A 28 2.12 -20.46 -14.72
C ARG A 28 1.32 -19.18 -14.50
N PHE A 29 1.23 -18.74 -13.23
CA PHE A 29 0.56 -17.49 -12.90
C PHE A 29 1.23 -16.29 -13.58
N LEU A 30 2.56 -16.18 -13.49
CA LEU A 30 3.31 -15.13 -14.15
C LEU A 30 3.15 -15.15 -15.67
N ALA A 31 3.24 -16.31 -16.30
CA ALA A 31 3.05 -16.44 -17.74
C ALA A 31 1.63 -16.04 -18.20
N ALA A 32 0.62 -16.33 -17.38
CA ALA A 32 -0.77 -16.02 -17.70
C ALA A 32 -1.12 -14.55 -17.47
N HIS A 33 -0.64 -13.96 -16.37
CA HIS A 33 -1.09 -12.63 -15.94
C HIS A 33 -0.03 -11.53 -16.12
N PHE A 34 1.24 -11.89 -16.23
CA PHE A 34 2.37 -10.96 -16.37
C PHE A 34 3.29 -11.37 -17.56
N PRO A 35 2.76 -11.55 -18.79
CA PRO A 35 3.55 -12.03 -19.92
C PRO A 35 4.68 -11.07 -20.33
N LYS A 36 4.59 -9.80 -19.96
CA LYS A 36 5.62 -8.77 -20.16
C LYS A 36 6.55 -8.57 -18.96
N GLY A 37 6.43 -9.41 -17.92
CA GLY A 37 7.14 -9.29 -16.65
C GLY A 37 6.43 -8.42 -15.62
N THR A 38 7.03 -8.35 -14.43
CA THR A 38 6.48 -7.64 -13.27
C THR A 38 7.18 -6.31 -12.98
N GLY A 39 8.14 -5.90 -13.82
CA GLY A 39 8.90 -4.66 -13.67
C GLY A 39 8.07 -3.40 -13.91
N PHE A 40 8.73 -2.26 -13.70
CA PHE A 40 8.21 -0.93 -13.95
C PHE A 40 9.21 -0.13 -14.78
N PRO A 41 8.77 0.90 -15.51
CA PRO A 41 9.68 1.88 -16.10
C PRO A 41 10.42 2.65 -15.01
N GLU A 42 11.55 3.24 -15.36
CA GLU A 42 12.33 4.10 -14.47
C GLU A 42 11.51 5.35 -14.09
N ILE A 43 11.58 5.75 -12.82
CA ILE A 43 10.85 6.89 -12.28
C ILE A 43 11.86 7.92 -11.77
N ALA A 44 11.71 9.15 -12.24
CA ALA A 44 12.37 10.28 -11.63
C ALA A 44 11.62 10.66 -10.35
N LEU A 45 12.19 10.36 -9.19
CA LEU A 45 11.64 10.81 -7.92
C LEU A 45 11.65 12.33 -7.84
N GLN A 46 10.52 12.89 -7.42
CA GLN A 46 10.32 14.32 -7.19
C GLN A 46 9.79 14.52 -5.77
N ASN A 47 9.81 15.76 -5.32
CA ASN A 47 9.27 16.11 -4.00
C ASN A 47 7.78 16.44 -4.12
N TRP A 48 6.97 15.41 -4.34
CA TRP A 48 5.52 15.58 -4.44
C TRP A 48 4.91 16.04 -3.12
N GLY A 49 4.02 17.05 -3.21
CA GLY A 49 3.26 17.52 -2.06
C GLY A 49 4.04 18.33 -1.04
N GLN A 50 5.25 18.79 -1.35
CA GLN A 50 6.03 19.65 -0.43
C GLN A 50 5.33 20.99 -0.10
N ASP A 51 4.55 21.52 -1.02
CA ASP A 51 3.82 22.79 -0.84
C ASP A 51 2.50 22.61 -0.07
N LEU A 52 2.14 21.37 0.27
CA LEU A 52 0.95 21.10 1.07
C LEU A 52 1.14 21.60 2.51
N PRO A 53 0.07 22.11 3.15
CA PRO A 53 0.13 22.52 4.55
C PRO A 53 0.50 21.33 5.43
N GLU A 54 1.26 21.56 6.46
CA GLU A 54 1.57 20.57 7.47
C GLU A 54 0.54 20.63 8.61
N ALA A 55 -0.04 19.48 8.95
CA ALA A 55 -1.03 19.38 10.01
C ALA A 55 -0.34 19.24 11.37
N ASP A 56 -0.83 19.97 12.36
CA ASP A 56 -0.41 19.82 13.75
C ASP A 56 -1.18 18.66 14.40
N VAL A 57 -0.73 17.43 14.11
CA VAL A 57 -1.31 16.19 14.64
C VAL A 57 -0.21 15.23 15.08
N THR A 58 -0.51 14.43 16.10
CA THR A 58 0.33 13.30 16.51
C THR A 58 -0.29 12.02 15.96
N ALA A 59 0.26 11.51 14.85
CA ALA A 59 -0.28 10.37 14.15
C ALA A 59 0.51 9.08 14.43
N TYR A 60 -0.20 7.96 14.52
CA TYR A 60 0.37 6.62 14.70
C TYR A 60 -0.24 5.66 13.69
N SER A 61 0.56 4.76 13.15
CA SER A 61 0.03 3.59 12.43
C SER A 61 -0.04 2.36 13.34
N VAL A 62 -0.87 1.38 12.95
CA VAL A 62 -0.99 0.09 13.65
C VAL A 62 -0.92 -1.02 12.59
N ASP A 63 0.17 -1.74 12.58
CA ASP A 63 0.49 -2.70 11.51
C ASP A 63 0.96 -4.04 12.07
N ASP A 64 0.95 -5.08 11.23
CA ASP A 64 1.61 -6.33 11.54
C ASP A 64 3.13 -6.17 11.67
N ALA A 65 3.78 -7.05 12.44
CA ALA A 65 5.21 -6.97 12.76
C ALA A 65 6.12 -6.87 11.52
N ASN A 66 5.72 -7.47 10.40
CA ASN A 66 6.50 -7.54 9.16
C ASN A 66 6.04 -6.56 8.07
N THR A 67 5.07 -5.67 8.35
CA THR A 67 4.59 -4.68 7.36
C THR A 67 5.70 -3.68 7.06
N ILE A 68 5.98 -3.48 5.76
CA ILE A 68 6.98 -2.53 5.26
C ILE A 68 6.38 -1.39 4.45
N GLU A 69 5.08 -1.47 4.14
CA GLU A 69 4.30 -0.46 3.43
C GLU A 69 3.25 0.06 4.39
N ILE A 70 3.43 1.27 4.90
CA ILE A 70 2.52 1.87 5.86
C ILE A 70 1.63 2.84 5.09
N ASP A 71 0.37 2.44 4.89
CA ASP A 71 -0.55 3.18 4.02
C ASP A 71 -1.52 4.07 4.80
N ASP A 72 -1.71 3.81 6.10
CA ASP A 72 -2.62 4.56 6.94
C ASP A 72 -2.04 4.86 8.33
N ALA A 73 -2.52 5.96 8.89
CA ALA A 73 -2.22 6.37 10.27
C ALA A 73 -3.46 7.04 10.89
N LEU A 74 -3.52 7.02 12.21
CA LEU A 74 -4.59 7.60 12.99
C LEU A 74 -4.06 8.68 13.92
N SER A 75 -4.84 9.72 14.14
CA SER A 75 -4.58 10.71 15.17
C SER A 75 -5.83 10.97 16.01
N VAL A 76 -5.60 11.39 17.26
CA VAL A 76 -6.69 11.76 18.18
C VAL A 76 -6.35 13.09 18.84
N GLN A 77 -7.30 14.01 18.82
CA GLN A 77 -7.20 15.33 19.41
C GLN A 77 -8.46 15.63 20.23
N HIS A 78 -8.30 16.46 21.24
CA HIS A 78 -9.39 16.99 22.06
C HIS A 78 -9.48 18.50 21.84
N PRO A 79 -10.14 18.99 20.77
CA PRO A 79 -10.15 20.40 20.44
C PRO A 79 -10.84 21.27 21.49
N GLU A 80 -11.82 20.70 22.18
CA GLU A 80 -12.53 21.35 23.29
C GLU A 80 -13.15 20.30 24.22
N SER A 81 -13.65 20.73 25.39
CA SER A 81 -14.27 19.84 26.37
C SER A 81 -15.51 19.12 25.76
N GLY A 82 -15.57 17.80 25.93
CA GLY A 82 -16.65 16.97 25.42
C GLY A 82 -16.56 16.60 23.95
N ARG A 83 -15.55 17.10 23.21
CA ARG A 83 -15.32 16.76 21.80
C ARG A 83 -14.07 15.94 21.58
N LEU A 84 -14.18 14.98 20.67
CA LEU A 84 -13.11 14.14 20.17
C LEU A 84 -12.96 14.38 18.69
N ARG A 85 -11.75 14.68 18.23
CA ARG A 85 -11.42 14.67 16.81
C ARG A 85 -10.57 13.45 16.50
N ILE A 86 -11.04 12.61 15.61
CA ILE A 86 -10.33 11.47 15.07
C ILE A 86 -9.85 11.84 13.68
N GLY A 87 -8.55 11.72 13.41
CA GLY A 87 -7.94 11.84 12.09
C GLY A 87 -7.64 10.46 11.53
N VAL A 88 -8.05 10.22 10.30
CA VAL A 88 -7.66 9.05 9.50
C VAL A 88 -6.85 9.57 8.34
N HIS A 89 -5.58 9.18 8.26
CA HIS A 89 -4.60 9.70 7.30
C HIS A 89 -4.17 8.60 6.35
N ILE A 90 -4.43 8.77 5.06
CA ILE A 90 -4.10 7.78 4.02
C ILE A 90 -2.99 8.32 3.14
N ALA A 91 -1.95 7.53 2.90
CA ALA A 91 -0.88 7.83 1.96
C ALA A 91 -1.45 8.10 0.56
N VAL A 92 -0.86 9.06 -0.16
CA VAL A 92 -1.39 9.51 -1.46
C VAL A 92 -0.37 9.35 -2.60
N PRO A 93 0.06 8.13 -2.93
CA PRO A 93 1.00 7.89 -4.03
C PRO A 93 0.47 8.38 -5.39
N SER A 94 -0.84 8.60 -5.50
CA SER A 94 -1.48 9.20 -6.68
C SER A 94 -0.99 10.60 -7.02
N LEU A 95 -0.39 11.34 -6.09
CA LEU A 95 0.26 12.63 -6.36
C LEU A 95 1.44 12.50 -7.34
N ALA A 96 2.08 11.35 -7.38
CA ALA A 96 3.19 11.04 -8.28
C ALA A 96 2.76 10.47 -9.63
N LEU A 97 1.47 10.21 -9.82
CA LEU A 97 0.93 9.51 -10.97
C LEU A 97 0.10 10.47 -11.84
N ALA A 98 0.63 10.82 -13.00
CA ALA A 98 -0.20 11.48 -14.01
C ALA A 98 -1.17 10.45 -14.61
N ARG A 99 -2.47 10.79 -14.63
CA ARG A 99 -3.51 9.93 -15.18
C ARG A 99 -3.19 9.54 -16.63
N GLY A 100 -3.16 8.24 -16.91
CA GLY A 100 -2.88 7.67 -18.23
C GLY A 100 -1.39 7.53 -18.55
N ASN A 101 -0.47 7.88 -17.66
CA ASN A 101 0.95 7.58 -17.87
C ASN A 101 1.20 6.06 -17.77
N GLU A 102 2.40 5.63 -18.12
CA GLU A 102 2.75 4.20 -18.18
C GLU A 102 2.57 3.50 -16.82
N ILE A 103 2.91 4.15 -15.71
CA ILE A 103 2.76 3.58 -14.37
C ILE A 103 1.29 3.48 -13.97
N ASP A 104 0.48 4.52 -14.25
CA ASP A 104 -0.97 4.48 -14.02
C ASP A 104 -1.62 3.34 -14.81
N GLN A 105 -1.19 3.12 -16.06
CA GLN A 105 -1.69 2.00 -16.87
C GLN A 105 -1.30 0.64 -16.27
N ILE A 106 -0.05 0.50 -15.80
CA ILE A 106 0.40 -0.73 -15.13
C ILE A 106 -0.40 -0.96 -13.85
N ALA A 107 -0.56 0.07 -13.00
CA ALA A 107 -1.31 -0.01 -11.76
C ALA A 107 -2.78 -0.38 -11.98
N ARG A 108 -3.44 0.24 -12.99
CA ARG A 108 -4.81 -0.10 -13.39
C ARG A 108 -4.96 -1.55 -13.85
N ASN A 109 -3.98 -2.07 -14.59
CA ASN A 109 -4.00 -3.45 -15.05
C ASN A 109 -3.75 -4.45 -13.90
N ARG A 110 -2.96 -4.07 -12.89
CA ARG A 110 -2.69 -4.90 -11.71
C ARG A 110 -3.81 -4.85 -10.68
N MET A 111 -4.42 -3.68 -10.46
CA MET A 111 -5.51 -3.39 -9.53
C MET A 111 -5.19 -3.63 -8.05
N ALA A 112 -4.17 -4.42 -7.73
CA ALA A 112 -3.75 -4.74 -6.36
C ALA A 112 -2.30 -5.23 -6.33
N THR A 113 -1.69 -5.19 -5.16
CA THR A 113 -0.47 -5.95 -4.87
C THR A 113 -0.84 -7.42 -4.70
N VAL A 114 -0.14 -8.32 -5.40
CA VAL A 114 -0.34 -9.77 -5.30
C VAL A 114 0.67 -10.36 -4.34
N TYR A 115 0.18 -10.95 -3.26
CA TYR A 115 1.01 -11.65 -2.27
C TYR A 115 1.08 -13.13 -2.60
N THR A 116 2.31 -13.66 -2.67
CA THR A 116 2.58 -15.07 -2.87
C THR A 116 3.51 -15.59 -1.77
N PRO A 117 3.57 -16.89 -1.49
CA PRO A 117 4.58 -17.42 -0.60
C PRO A 117 6.00 -17.07 -1.10
N GLY A 118 6.74 -16.28 -0.30
CA GLY A 118 8.13 -15.93 -0.56
C GLY A 118 8.37 -14.68 -1.39
N TYR A 119 7.37 -14.10 -2.08
CA TYR A 119 7.50 -12.80 -2.75
C TYR A 119 6.15 -12.12 -3.01
N LYS A 120 6.20 -10.81 -3.30
CA LYS A 120 5.03 -10.03 -3.73
C LYS A 120 5.25 -9.38 -5.09
N ILE A 121 4.16 -9.16 -5.82
CA ILE A 121 4.13 -8.37 -7.05
C ILE A 121 3.41 -7.07 -6.71
N PRO A 122 4.10 -5.95 -6.54
CA PRO A 122 3.49 -4.70 -6.11
C PRO A 122 2.64 -4.08 -7.22
N MET A 123 1.59 -3.35 -6.84
CA MET A 123 0.78 -2.58 -7.76
C MET A 123 1.53 -1.36 -8.27
N LEU A 124 2.32 -0.73 -7.43
CA LEU A 124 3.13 0.46 -7.70
C LEU A 124 4.63 0.15 -7.63
N PRO A 125 5.47 0.97 -8.25
CA PRO A 125 6.91 0.85 -8.13
C PRO A 125 7.39 0.95 -6.68
N PRO A 126 8.36 0.12 -6.27
CA PRO A 126 8.91 0.12 -4.90
C PRO A 126 9.40 1.50 -4.45
N GLU A 127 9.95 2.30 -5.35
CA GLU A 127 10.44 3.64 -5.09
C GLU A 127 9.29 4.59 -4.67
N LEU A 128 8.13 4.49 -5.32
CA LEU A 128 6.94 5.25 -4.94
C LEU A 128 6.37 4.78 -3.61
N ILE A 129 6.30 3.47 -3.41
CA ILE A 129 5.83 2.89 -2.15
C ILE A 129 6.67 3.43 -0.99
N THR A 130 8.00 3.34 -1.08
CA THR A 130 8.92 3.85 -0.05
C THR A 130 8.77 5.36 0.15
N HIS A 131 8.57 6.12 -0.94
CA HIS A 131 8.45 7.57 -0.87
C HIS A 131 7.19 8.03 -0.14
N PHE A 132 6.08 7.31 -0.27
CA PHE A 132 4.79 7.67 0.33
C PHE A 132 4.46 6.89 1.61
N SER A 133 5.24 5.88 1.98
CA SER A 133 5.04 5.12 3.22
C SER A 133 5.08 6.04 4.44
N LEU A 134 4.12 5.87 5.34
CA LEU A 134 3.94 6.64 6.56
C LEU A 134 4.87 6.14 7.68
N ASP A 135 6.16 6.11 7.38
CA ASP A 135 7.18 5.64 8.32
C ASP A 135 7.39 6.63 9.47
N GLN A 136 7.68 6.10 10.64
CA GLN A 136 7.97 6.88 11.84
C GLN A 136 9.05 7.95 11.61
N GLY A 137 8.78 9.16 12.08
CA GLY A 137 9.66 10.32 11.96
C GLY A 137 9.68 10.96 10.58
N GLN A 138 8.90 10.45 9.62
CA GLN A 138 8.77 11.04 8.29
C GLN A 138 7.56 11.95 8.20
N THR A 139 7.74 13.07 7.48
CA THR A 139 6.65 13.96 7.09
C THR A 139 6.22 13.59 5.67
N ARG A 140 4.97 13.13 5.50
CA ARG A 140 4.46 12.61 4.22
C ARG A 140 3.13 13.26 3.83
N PRO A 141 2.88 13.42 2.53
CA PRO A 141 1.58 13.86 2.05
C PRO A 141 0.51 12.78 2.29
N THR A 142 -0.64 13.22 2.80
CA THR A 142 -1.78 12.34 3.10
C THR A 142 -3.09 12.99 2.67
N LEU A 143 -4.06 12.14 2.37
CA LEU A 143 -5.47 12.51 2.37
C LEU A 143 -6.01 12.20 3.76
N SER A 144 -6.29 13.25 4.52
CA SER A 144 -6.74 13.14 5.91
C SER A 144 -8.24 13.37 6.01
N LEU A 145 -8.95 12.43 6.63
CA LEU A 145 -10.34 12.61 7.06
C LEU A 145 -10.34 12.91 8.55
N TYR A 146 -10.88 14.06 8.93
CA TYR A 146 -11.15 14.40 10.33
C TYR A 146 -12.63 14.21 10.63
N VAL A 147 -12.93 13.55 11.74
CA VAL A 147 -14.28 13.35 12.25
C VAL A 147 -14.33 13.91 13.67
N ASP A 148 -15.20 14.90 13.88
CA ASP A 148 -15.51 15.42 15.19
C ASP A 148 -16.70 14.68 15.79
N ALA A 149 -16.58 14.16 16.98
CA ALA A 149 -17.63 13.42 17.67
C ALA A 149 -17.83 13.94 19.10
N ASP A 150 -19.04 13.82 19.61
CA ASP A 150 -19.33 13.99 21.03
C ASP A 150 -18.87 12.77 21.82
N ILE A 151 -18.02 12.97 22.82
CA ILE A 151 -17.43 11.88 23.60
C ILE A 151 -18.49 11.10 24.39
N SER A 152 -19.56 11.78 24.85
CA SER A 152 -20.56 11.19 25.73
C SER A 152 -21.58 10.33 24.98
N THR A 153 -21.91 10.74 23.76
CA THR A 153 -22.95 10.10 22.93
C THR A 153 -22.38 9.27 21.79
N GLY A 154 -21.15 9.57 21.34
CA GLY A 154 -20.55 9.01 20.13
C GLY A 154 -21.14 9.61 18.83
N GLU A 155 -21.99 10.66 18.94
CA GLU A 155 -22.59 11.29 17.77
C GLU A 155 -21.54 12.02 16.95
N ILE A 156 -21.58 11.84 15.62
CA ILE A 156 -20.73 12.58 14.66
C ILE A 156 -21.29 13.98 14.50
N LEU A 157 -20.52 14.97 14.90
CA LEU A 157 -20.89 16.38 14.84
C LEU A 157 -20.51 17.01 13.50
N SER A 158 -19.33 16.65 12.97
CA SER A 158 -18.83 17.15 11.69
C SER A 158 -17.78 16.25 11.11
N HIS A 159 -17.49 16.39 9.83
CA HIS A 159 -16.36 15.77 9.17
C HIS A 159 -15.73 16.70 8.12
N GLN A 160 -14.43 16.53 7.87
CA GLN A 160 -13.71 17.30 6.88
C GLN A 160 -12.58 16.47 6.27
N THR A 161 -12.41 16.54 4.95
CA THR A 161 -11.28 15.93 4.26
C THR A 161 -10.29 17.01 3.82
N ARG A 162 -8.99 16.74 4.01
CA ARG A 162 -7.89 17.63 3.63
C ARG A 162 -6.78 16.86 2.93
N LEU A 163 -6.18 17.49 1.93
CA LEU A 163 -4.91 17.06 1.37
C LEU A 163 -3.82 17.88 2.06
N GLU A 164 -2.95 17.21 2.82
CA GLU A 164 -1.99 17.87 3.70
C GLU A 164 -0.78 16.96 3.94
N ARG A 165 0.18 17.40 4.73
CA ARG A 165 1.28 16.56 5.22
C ARG A 165 1.09 16.31 6.70
N ILE A 166 1.45 15.11 7.13
CA ILE A 166 1.52 14.76 8.55
C ILE A 166 2.92 14.22 8.88
N THR A 167 3.33 14.40 10.14
CA THR A 167 4.51 13.73 10.69
C THR A 167 4.06 12.55 11.54
N VAL A 168 4.55 11.34 11.21
CA VAL A 168 4.19 10.11 11.91
C VAL A 168 5.04 9.98 13.17
N ALA A 169 4.40 9.94 14.34
CA ALA A 169 5.07 9.84 15.63
C ALA A 169 5.55 8.42 15.95
N GLY A 170 4.86 7.40 15.46
CA GLY A 170 5.26 6.02 15.67
C GLY A 170 4.47 5.03 14.82
N ASN A 171 5.12 3.90 14.50
CA ASN A 171 4.50 2.74 13.88
C ASN A 171 4.35 1.65 14.94
N LEU A 172 3.15 1.46 15.45
CA LEU A 172 2.83 0.43 16.43
C LEU A 172 2.74 -0.92 15.74
N ARG A 173 3.27 -1.96 16.37
CA ARG A 173 3.32 -3.31 15.78
C ARG A 173 2.51 -4.29 16.60
N GLN A 174 1.66 -5.07 15.92
CA GLN A 174 0.97 -6.20 16.51
C GLN A 174 1.92 -7.43 16.51
N HIS A 175 1.92 -8.16 17.61
CA HIS A 175 2.72 -9.38 17.81
C HIS A 175 1.82 -10.61 17.84
#